data_c098c76b7ae34dc6b31e9941314c09fa
#
_entry.id   c098c76b7ae34dc6b31e9941314c09fa
#
_cell.length_a   1.000
_cell.length_b   1.000
_cell.length_c   1.000
_cell.angle_alpha   90.00
_cell.angle_beta   90.00
_cell.angle_gamma   90.00
#
_symmetry.space_group_name_H-M   'P 1'
#
loop_
_entity.id
_entity.type
_entity.pdbx_description
1 polymer ?
#
loop_
_entity_poly.entity_id
_entity_poly.type
_entity_poly.pdbx_seq_one_letter_code
_entity_poly.pdbx_strand_id
1 'polypeptide(L)'
;MAEKILIVDDDVDTLRLVGLMLQRQGYQITAATNGQQGLDKAVEEQPDLILLNVMMPDMDGYEVTRQLRQNPVTADTPILMFTAKTQLDDKVAGFEVGADDYLTKPTHPSELQAHVKALLSRSGQREKKSAAPDKAGRAHVIGVLAARGGLGVSAIAMNLAVGLFNRSQSDVALVEMVPGKGTLGLDLGMNNQKALGQLLSGTPSEVTRERVENALVPHISGVKLMLASNHPSDVHLISQVAQYQATLEKLSSLTRYVVLDLGSGLPPFVQKLLPACNDTVIVLEGVSNTILHTQALIEELIKLGLKKERITAALNNRIRSDTLLTVSAVQDKLGHPVTVVFTPAPELLTQATRMQTAAILCQPEGVTAKQILKLADHLIQNEAAGK
;
A
#
# COMPACT_ATOMS: atom_id res chain seq x y z
N MET A 1 -18.54 1.17 18.48
CA MET A 1 -19.24 -0.12 18.76
C MET A 1 -18.29 -1.20 18.31
N ALA A 2 -18.36 -2.43 18.86
CA ALA A 2 -17.52 -3.53 18.35
C ALA A 2 -18.04 -3.94 16.98
N GLU A 3 -17.14 -4.11 15.99
CA GLU A 3 -17.49 -4.53 14.64
C GLU A 3 -18.05 -5.96 14.64
N LYS A 4 -19.07 -6.18 13.81
CA LYS A 4 -19.75 -7.48 13.67
C LYS A 4 -19.18 -8.27 12.49
N ILE A 5 -18.79 -9.51 12.73
CA ILE A 5 -18.28 -10.41 11.68
C ILE A 5 -19.18 -11.63 11.58
N LEU A 6 -19.73 -11.88 10.40
CA LEU A 6 -20.46 -13.10 10.08
C LEU A 6 -19.46 -14.12 9.50
N ILE A 7 -19.38 -15.31 10.10
CA ILE A 7 -18.57 -16.41 9.59
C ILE A 7 -19.51 -17.48 9.03
N VAL A 8 -19.32 -17.83 7.75
CA VAL A 8 -20.12 -18.82 7.03
C VAL A 8 -19.21 -19.99 6.62
N ASP A 9 -19.38 -21.14 7.24
CA ASP A 9 -18.55 -22.32 7.01
C ASP A 9 -19.36 -23.58 7.41
N ASP A 10 -19.29 -24.63 6.62
CA ASP A 10 -19.94 -25.90 6.93
C ASP A 10 -19.20 -26.72 8.01
N ASP A 11 -17.92 -26.40 8.23
CA ASP A 11 -17.11 -27.00 9.29
C ASP A 11 -17.27 -26.26 10.63
N VAL A 12 -17.98 -26.89 11.57
CA VAL A 12 -18.26 -26.37 12.90
C VAL A 12 -16.98 -26.11 13.72
N ASP A 13 -15.93 -26.91 13.54
CA ASP A 13 -14.66 -26.73 14.23
C ASP A 13 -13.94 -25.46 13.74
N THR A 14 -13.98 -25.22 12.43
CA THR A 14 -13.50 -23.95 11.83
C THR A 14 -14.28 -22.76 12.37
N LEU A 15 -15.61 -22.80 12.40
CA LEU A 15 -16.47 -21.75 12.96
C LEU A 15 -16.09 -21.44 14.40
N ARG A 16 -15.89 -22.46 15.22
CA ARG A 16 -15.53 -22.31 16.63
C ARG A 16 -14.13 -21.73 16.81
N LEU A 17 -13.13 -22.24 16.09
CA LEU A 17 -11.75 -21.82 16.19
C LEU A 17 -11.57 -20.37 15.76
N VAL A 18 -12.05 -20.06 14.55
CA VAL A 18 -11.96 -18.71 13.96
C VAL A 18 -12.80 -17.72 14.78
N GLY A 19 -14.00 -18.11 15.20
CA GLY A 19 -14.86 -17.28 16.04
C GLY A 19 -14.20 -16.89 17.36
N LEU A 20 -13.65 -17.86 18.10
CA LEU A 20 -12.93 -17.59 19.35
C LEU A 20 -11.71 -16.68 19.16
N MET A 21 -11.00 -16.88 18.05
CA MET A 21 -9.81 -16.08 17.73
C MET A 21 -10.18 -14.61 17.47
N LEU A 22 -11.23 -14.36 16.68
CA LEU A 22 -11.69 -13.00 16.36
C LEU A 22 -12.40 -12.34 17.57
N GLN A 23 -13.16 -13.10 18.38
CA GLN A 23 -13.74 -12.60 19.63
C GLN A 23 -12.68 -12.10 20.61
N ARG A 24 -11.53 -12.77 20.71
CA ARG A 24 -10.40 -12.32 21.54
C ARG A 24 -9.80 -10.99 21.08
N GLN A 25 -10.04 -10.60 19.85
CA GLN A 25 -9.65 -9.29 19.29
C GLN A 25 -10.71 -8.19 19.50
N GLY A 26 -11.85 -8.55 20.11
CA GLY A 26 -12.92 -7.60 20.44
C GLY A 26 -14.06 -7.55 19.42
N TYR A 27 -14.06 -8.39 18.39
CA TYR A 27 -15.13 -8.46 17.40
C TYR A 27 -16.36 -9.20 17.91
N GLN A 28 -17.56 -8.79 17.48
CA GLN A 28 -18.80 -9.55 17.68
C GLN A 28 -18.95 -10.57 16.56
N ILE A 29 -19.12 -11.84 16.91
CA ILE A 29 -19.12 -12.93 15.93
C ILE A 29 -20.51 -13.56 15.86
N THR A 30 -21.03 -13.65 14.64
CA THR A 30 -22.18 -14.47 14.26
C THR A 30 -21.69 -15.60 13.35
N ALA A 31 -22.24 -16.79 13.48
CA ALA A 31 -21.86 -17.98 12.71
C ALA A 31 -23.06 -18.54 11.94
N ALA A 32 -22.79 -19.00 10.71
CA ALA A 32 -23.73 -19.74 9.86
C ALA A 32 -23.06 -21.02 9.34
N THR A 33 -23.80 -22.12 9.29
CA THR A 33 -23.28 -23.45 8.93
C THR A 33 -23.55 -23.83 7.48
N ASN A 34 -24.21 -22.97 6.70
CA ASN A 34 -24.46 -23.17 5.26
C ASN A 34 -24.72 -21.82 4.57
N GLY A 35 -24.75 -21.83 3.23
CA GLY A 35 -24.89 -20.63 2.42
C GLY A 35 -26.22 -19.89 2.66
N GLN A 36 -27.34 -20.63 2.71
CA GLN A 36 -28.66 -20.00 2.93
C GLN A 36 -28.74 -19.29 4.28
N GLN A 37 -28.29 -19.95 5.35
CA GLN A 37 -28.23 -19.33 6.68
C GLN A 37 -27.30 -18.10 6.71
N GLY A 38 -26.22 -18.15 5.92
CA GLY A 38 -25.31 -17.01 5.73
C GLY A 38 -26.01 -15.81 5.09
N LEU A 39 -26.78 -16.03 4.02
CA LEU A 39 -27.57 -15.01 3.35
C LEU A 39 -28.62 -14.37 4.27
N ASP A 40 -29.38 -15.20 4.98
CA ASP A 40 -30.44 -14.74 5.87
C ASP A 40 -29.86 -13.86 6.99
N LYS A 41 -28.79 -14.32 7.65
CA LYS A 41 -28.10 -13.57 8.71
C LYS A 41 -27.41 -12.30 8.21
N ALA A 42 -26.86 -12.32 7.01
CA ALA A 42 -26.25 -11.11 6.42
C ALA A 42 -27.26 -9.98 6.26
N VAL A 43 -28.49 -10.30 5.86
CA VAL A 43 -29.58 -9.33 5.72
C VAL A 43 -30.13 -8.87 7.09
N GLU A 44 -30.32 -9.81 8.03
CA GLU A 44 -30.92 -9.55 9.34
C GLU A 44 -29.97 -8.76 10.26
N GLU A 45 -28.70 -9.17 10.33
CA GLU A 45 -27.75 -8.64 11.32
C GLU A 45 -26.85 -7.52 10.75
N GLN A 46 -26.80 -7.38 9.42
CA GLN A 46 -25.99 -6.39 8.71
C GLN A 46 -24.54 -6.34 9.23
N PRO A 47 -23.76 -7.41 9.04
CA PRO A 47 -22.39 -7.48 9.55
C PRO A 47 -21.47 -6.50 8.83
N ASP A 48 -20.42 -6.04 9.52
CA ASP A 48 -19.38 -5.17 8.97
C ASP A 48 -18.41 -5.94 8.05
N LEU A 49 -18.36 -7.30 8.17
CA LEU A 49 -17.55 -8.20 7.36
C LEU A 49 -18.18 -9.59 7.31
N ILE A 50 -18.10 -10.24 6.15
CA ILE A 50 -18.45 -11.65 5.97
C ILE A 50 -17.19 -12.45 5.68
N LEU A 51 -16.90 -13.46 6.51
CA LEU A 51 -15.89 -14.48 6.28
C LEU A 51 -16.58 -15.72 5.73
N LEU A 52 -16.26 -16.11 4.48
CA LEU A 52 -17.08 -17.05 3.72
C LEU A 52 -16.25 -18.23 3.20
N ASN A 53 -16.62 -19.45 3.55
CA ASN A 53 -16.07 -20.64 2.91
C ASN A 53 -16.62 -20.79 1.48
N VAL A 54 -15.76 -21.21 0.54
CA VAL A 54 -16.16 -21.47 -0.85
C VAL A 54 -16.79 -22.86 -0.98
N MET A 55 -16.18 -23.87 -0.34
CA MET A 55 -16.63 -25.25 -0.48
C MET A 55 -17.68 -25.57 0.59
N MET A 56 -18.95 -25.48 0.23
CA MET A 56 -20.08 -25.88 1.07
C MET A 56 -21.02 -26.79 0.25
N PRO A 57 -21.70 -27.78 0.88
CA PRO A 57 -22.40 -28.85 0.15
C PRO A 57 -23.64 -28.35 -0.62
N ASP A 58 -24.40 -27.38 -0.11
CA ASP A 58 -25.69 -26.98 -0.68
C ASP A 58 -25.59 -25.79 -1.63
N MET A 59 -24.82 -24.77 -1.23
CA MET A 59 -24.60 -23.54 -2.00
C MET A 59 -23.15 -23.13 -1.82
N ASP A 60 -22.39 -23.06 -2.90
CA ASP A 60 -20.99 -22.67 -2.83
C ASP A 60 -20.83 -21.16 -2.50
N GLY A 61 -19.66 -20.80 -1.97
CA GLY A 61 -19.38 -19.43 -1.58
C GLY A 61 -19.41 -18.42 -2.74
N TYR A 62 -19.22 -18.86 -3.97
CA TYR A 62 -19.32 -17.99 -5.15
C TYR A 62 -20.78 -17.60 -5.39
N GLU A 63 -21.71 -18.55 -5.25
CA GLU A 63 -23.14 -18.27 -5.40
C GLU A 63 -23.65 -17.40 -4.25
N VAL A 64 -23.24 -17.66 -3.00
CA VAL A 64 -23.53 -16.81 -1.86
C VAL A 64 -23.07 -15.39 -2.14
N THR A 65 -21.85 -15.21 -2.65
CA THR A 65 -21.29 -13.89 -2.98
C THR A 65 -22.11 -13.17 -4.03
N ARG A 66 -22.52 -13.85 -5.12
CA ARG A 66 -23.37 -13.24 -6.16
C ARG A 66 -24.70 -12.73 -5.58
N GLN A 67 -25.36 -13.52 -4.73
CA GLN A 67 -26.62 -13.15 -4.12
C GLN A 67 -26.45 -11.98 -3.12
N LEU A 68 -25.37 -11.97 -2.33
CA LEU A 68 -25.05 -10.84 -1.46
C LEU A 68 -24.84 -9.55 -2.26
N ARG A 69 -24.16 -9.61 -3.41
CA ARG A 69 -23.92 -8.45 -4.27
C ARG A 69 -25.17 -7.95 -5.02
N GLN A 70 -26.15 -8.82 -5.23
CA GLN A 70 -27.44 -8.44 -5.83
C GLN A 70 -28.42 -7.82 -4.83
N ASN A 71 -28.22 -8.03 -3.53
CA ASN A 71 -29.08 -7.49 -2.50
C ASN A 71 -28.59 -6.10 -2.04
N PRO A 72 -29.38 -5.02 -2.18
CA PRO A 72 -28.97 -3.66 -1.80
C PRO A 72 -28.51 -3.49 -0.36
N VAL A 73 -29.00 -4.33 0.57
CA VAL A 73 -28.64 -4.28 1.99
C VAL A 73 -27.23 -4.80 2.25
N THR A 74 -26.77 -5.79 1.45
CA THR A 74 -25.50 -6.49 1.65
C THR A 74 -24.49 -6.27 0.52
N ALA A 75 -24.90 -5.53 -0.53
CA ALA A 75 -24.08 -5.32 -1.73
C ALA A 75 -22.69 -4.72 -1.42
N ASP A 76 -22.61 -3.85 -0.45
CA ASP A 76 -21.38 -3.15 -0.03
C ASP A 76 -20.66 -3.80 1.16
N THR A 77 -21.23 -4.84 1.77
CA THR A 77 -20.57 -5.56 2.88
C THR A 77 -19.31 -6.27 2.39
N PRO A 78 -18.14 -6.03 2.98
CA PRO A 78 -16.90 -6.71 2.60
C PRO A 78 -17.01 -8.23 2.75
N ILE A 79 -16.51 -8.98 1.75
CA ILE A 79 -16.49 -10.44 1.74
C ILE A 79 -15.05 -10.92 1.63
N LEU A 80 -14.58 -11.65 2.66
CA LEU A 80 -13.32 -12.38 2.65
C LEU A 80 -13.60 -13.86 2.40
N MET A 81 -13.20 -14.36 1.24
CA MET A 81 -13.24 -15.80 0.98
C MET A 81 -12.15 -16.52 1.77
N PHE A 82 -12.53 -17.47 2.63
CA PHE A 82 -11.63 -18.24 3.48
C PHE A 82 -11.80 -19.73 3.25
N THR A 83 -10.99 -20.33 2.38
CA THR A 83 -11.23 -21.66 1.82
C THR A 83 -9.96 -22.50 1.68
N ALA A 84 -10.12 -23.81 1.56
CA ALA A 84 -9.03 -24.75 1.24
C ALA A 84 -8.60 -24.73 -0.23
N LYS A 85 -9.34 -24.06 -1.13
CA LYS A 85 -8.97 -23.92 -2.55
C LYS A 85 -7.75 -23.02 -2.71
N THR A 86 -6.73 -23.52 -3.41
CA THR A 86 -5.42 -22.84 -3.51
C THR A 86 -5.04 -22.48 -4.93
N GLN A 87 -5.79 -22.92 -5.95
CA GLN A 87 -5.45 -22.67 -7.35
C GLN A 87 -5.70 -21.21 -7.73
N LEU A 88 -4.90 -20.71 -8.67
CA LEU A 88 -4.99 -19.32 -9.14
C LEU A 88 -6.38 -19.03 -9.76
N ASP A 89 -6.91 -19.99 -10.53
CA ASP A 89 -8.21 -19.88 -11.17
C ASP A 89 -9.36 -19.73 -10.17
N ASP A 90 -9.25 -20.39 -9.00
CA ASP A 90 -10.23 -20.25 -7.91
C ASP A 90 -10.23 -18.85 -7.30
N LYS A 91 -9.05 -18.23 -7.18
CA LYS A 91 -8.92 -16.84 -6.68
C LYS A 91 -9.49 -15.86 -7.69
N VAL A 92 -9.20 -16.03 -8.97
CA VAL A 92 -9.74 -15.19 -10.05
C VAL A 92 -11.27 -15.27 -10.06
N ALA A 93 -11.84 -16.49 -10.02
CA ALA A 93 -13.28 -16.67 -9.94
C ALA A 93 -13.91 -15.99 -8.70
N GLY A 94 -13.23 -16.00 -7.55
CA GLY A 94 -13.67 -15.31 -6.34
C GLY A 94 -13.80 -13.80 -6.53
N PHE A 95 -12.81 -13.18 -7.15
CA PHE A 95 -12.85 -11.75 -7.42
C PHE A 95 -13.85 -11.39 -8.52
N GLU A 96 -14.03 -12.23 -9.55
CA GLU A 96 -15.02 -12.01 -10.62
C GLU A 96 -16.47 -12.02 -10.10
N VAL A 97 -16.77 -12.82 -9.07
CA VAL A 97 -18.11 -12.82 -8.44
C VAL A 97 -18.29 -11.70 -7.42
N GLY A 98 -17.24 -10.91 -7.13
CA GLY A 98 -17.32 -9.73 -6.29
C GLY A 98 -16.82 -9.90 -4.85
N ALA A 99 -15.98 -10.90 -4.56
CA ALA A 99 -15.27 -10.96 -3.27
C ALA A 99 -14.25 -9.81 -3.17
N ASP A 100 -14.07 -9.27 -1.96
CA ASP A 100 -13.13 -8.18 -1.72
C ASP A 100 -11.72 -8.71 -1.41
N ASP A 101 -11.61 -9.96 -0.95
CA ASP A 101 -10.32 -10.59 -0.65
C ASP A 101 -10.45 -12.13 -0.58
N TYR A 102 -9.30 -12.82 -0.60
CA TYR A 102 -9.24 -14.28 -0.66
C TYR A 102 -8.08 -14.82 0.19
N LEU A 103 -8.37 -15.70 1.15
CA LEU A 103 -7.41 -16.29 2.06
C LEU A 103 -7.52 -17.82 2.08
N THR A 104 -6.39 -18.51 1.96
CA THR A 104 -6.36 -19.97 1.90
C THR A 104 -6.17 -20.62 3.26
N LYS A 105 -6.91 -21.71 3.52
CA LYS A 105 -6.71 -22.58 4.69
C LYS A 105 -5.61 -23.63 4.40
N PRO A 106 -4.75 -24.00 5.37
CA PRO A 106 -4.60 -23.39 6.70
C PRO A 106 -3.84 -22.07 6.62
N THR A 107 -4.18 -21.10 7.49
CA THR A 107 -3.50 -19.81 7.59
C THR A 107 -3.04 -19.53 9.02
N HIS A 108 -2.03 -18.69 9.15
CA HIS A 108 -1.58 -18.25 10.47
C HIS A 108 -2.60 -17.26 11.08
N PRO A 109 -2.90 -17.31 12.40
CA PRO A 109 -3.83 -16.39 13.04
C PRO A 109 -3.57 -14.91 12.76
N SER A 110 -2.31 -14.49 12.73
CA SER A 110 -1.93 -13.11 12.44
C SER A 110 -2.24 -12.67 10.99
N GLU A 111 -2.22 -13.59 10.05
CA GLU A 111 -2.55 -13.34 8.63
C GLU A 111 -4.06 -13.10 8.48
N LEU A 112 -4.90 -13.98 9.03
CA LEU A 112 -6.35 -13.77 9.04
C LEU A 112 -6.72 -12.44 9.73
N GLN A 113 -6.10 -12.12 10.87
CA GLN A 113 -6.31 -10.85 11.56
C GLN A 113 -5.96 -9.64 10.69
N ALA A 114 -4.86 -9.69 9.94
CA ALA A 114 -4.44 -8.62 9.05
C ALA A 114 -5.47 -8.37 7.94
N HIS A 115 -5.99 -9.44 7.30
CA HIS A 115 -7.02 -9.37 6.27
C HIS A 115 -8.35 -8.80 6.82
N VAL A 116 -8.81 -9.32 7.96
CA VAL A 116 -10.03 -8.85 8.62
C VAL A 116 -9.93 -7.35 8.96
N LYS A 117 -8.84 -6.92 9.58
CA LYS A 117 -8.62 -5.52 9.95
C LYS A 117 -8.55 -4.61 8.71
N ALA A 118 -7.91 -5.05 7.63
CA ALA A 118 -7.82 -4.30 6.38
C ALA A 118 -9.20 -4.10 5.74
N LEU A 119 -10.05 -5.13 5.71
CA LEU A 119 -11.39 -5.04 5.13
C LEU A 119 -12.32 -4.18 5.98
N LEU A 120 -12.32 -4.33 7.31
CA LEU A 120 -13.14 -3.51 8.21
C LEU A 120 -12.76 -2.02 8.16
N SER A 121 -11.48 -1.70 8.03
CA SER A 121 -11.05 -0.31 7.87
C SER A 121 -11.55 0.33 6.57
N ARG A 122 -11.79 -0.47 5.52
CA ARG A 122 -12.37 -0.01 4.24
C ARG A 122 -13.88 0.25 4.34
N SER A 123 -14.63 -0.59 5.07
CA SER A 123 -16.09 -0.42 5.23
C SER A 123 -16.44 0.81 6.05
N GLY A 124 -15.75 1.05 7.15
CA GLY A 124 -15.93 2.27 7.96
C GLY A 124 -15.61 3.58 7.23
N GLN A 125 -14.85 3.52 6.12
CA GLN A 125 -14.60 4.67 5.25
C GLN A 125 -15.69 4.88 4.18
N ARG A 126 -16.41 3.83 3.76
CA ARG A 126 -17.54 3.94 2.82
C ARG A 126 -18.72 4.68 3.44
N GLU A 127 -19.03 4.45 4.72
CA GLU A 127 -20.08 5.20 5.43
C GLU A 127 -19.76 6.69 5.61
N LYS A 128 -18.45 7.04 5.74
CA LYS A 128 -18.01 8.44 5.79
C LYS A 128 -17.99 9.14 4.42
N LYS A 129 -18.00 8.39 3.30
CA LYS A 129 -18.04 8.96 1.94
C LYS A 129 -19.42 9.36 1.45
N SER A 130 -20.51 9.01 2.14
CA SER A 130 -21.87 9.52 1.83
C SER A 130 -22.10 10.95 2.36
N ALA A 131 -21.23 11.47 3.21
CA ALA A 131 -21.18 12.90 3.53
C ALA A 131 -20.30 13.59 2.47
N ALA A 132 -20.83 14.61 1.81
CA ALA A 132 -20.21 15.38 0.72
C ALA A 132 -18.71 15.67 0.97
N PRO A 133 -17.87 15.74 -0.08
CA PRO A 133 -16.45 16.00 0.09
C PRO A 133 -16.31 17.38 0.74
N ASP A 134 -15.96 17.38 2.01
CA ASP A 134 -15.38 18.55 2.64
C ASP A 134 -14.18 18.97 1.78
N LYS A 135 -14.01 20.25 1.55
CA LYS A 135 -12.98 20.88 0.73
C LYS A 135 -11.64 20.18 0.94
N ALA A 136 -11.41 19.11 0.20
CA ALA A 136 -10.15 18.37 0.24
C ALA A 136 -9.06 19.33 -0.27
N GLY A 137 -8.24 19.81 0.63
CA GLY A 137 -6.99 20.46 0.27
C GLY A 137 -6.20 19.50 -0.64
N ARG A 138 -5.31 20.02 -1.49
CA ARG A 138 -4.41 19.20 -2.30
C ARG A 138 -3.74 18.14 -1.42
N ALA A 139 -3.59 16.90 -1.96
CA ALA A 139 -2.91 15.83 -1.25
C ALA A 139 -1.51 16.25 -0.76
N HIS A 140 -1.07 15.70 0.35
CA HIS A 140 0.31 15.80 0.78
C HIS A 140 1.16 14.81 -0.04
N VAL A 141 2.00 15.34 -0.93
CA VAL A 141 2.82 14.57 -1.86
C VAL A 141 4.21 14.34 -1.29
N ILE A 142 4.65 13.10 -1.25
CA ILE A 142 5.95 12.68 -0.73
C ILE A 142 6.73 11.99 -1.84
N GLY A 143 7.84 12.60 -2.28
CA GLY A 143 8.76 11.97 -3.22
C GLY A 143 9.78 11.09 -2.49
N VAL A 144 9.97 9.85 -2.91
CA VAL A 144 11.01 8.96 -2.38
C VAL A 144 12.00 8.63 -3.50
N LEU A 145 13.28 8.96 -3.31
CA LEU A 145 14.31 8.74 -4.31
C LEU A 145 15.68 8.45 -3.69
N ALA A 146 16.64 8.11 -4.52
CA ALA A 146 18.03 7.94 -4.14
C ALA A 146 18.97 8.52 -5.20
N ALA A 147 20.20 8.82 -4.85
CA ALA A 147 21.21 9.27 -5.81
C ALA A 147 21.60 8.20 -6.83
N ARG A 148 21.52 6.92 -6.43
CA ARG A 148 21.81 5.75 -7.30
C ARG A 148 20.83 4.61 -7.05
N GLY A 149 20.72 3.69 -8.01
CA GLY A 149 19.86 2.51 -7.90
C GLY A 149 20.35 1.51 -6.84
N GLY A 150 19.46 0.58 -6.48
CA GLY A 150 19.74 -0.53 -5.58
C GLY A 150 19.77 -0.18 -4.09
N LEU A 151 19.33 1.00 -3.67
CA LEU A 151 19.34 1.42 -2.26
C LEU A 151 18.03 1.12 -1.51
N GLY A 152 17.05 0.45 -2.14
CA GLY A 152 15.80 0.05 -1.52
C GLY A 152 14.71 1.12 -1.53
N VAL A 153 14.71 2.02 -2.52
CA VAL A 153 13.72 3.10 -2.66
C VAL A 153 12.30 2.54 -2.70
N SER A 154 12.01 1.57 -3.59
CA SER A 154 10.67 0.97 -3.74
C SER A 154 10.21 0.26 -2.46
N ALA A 155 11.12 -0.47 -1.79
CA ALA A 155 10.80 -1.13 -0.52
C ALA A 155 10.45 -0.11 0.59
N ILE A 156 11.21 1.00 0.68
CA ILE A 156 10.92 2.07 1.64
C ILE A 156 9.63 2.79 1.25
N ALA A 157 9.41 3.12 -0.01
CA ALA A 157 8.18 3.78 -0.49
C ALA A 157 6.93 2.94 -0.17
N MET A 158 6.97 1.62 -0.42
CA MET A 158 5.86 0.71 -0.10
C MET A 158 5.58 0.67 1.41
N ASN A 159 6.60 0.43 2.21
CA ASN A 159 6.42 0.34 3.65
C ASN A 159 6.02 1.69 4.28
N LEU A 160 6.54 2.81 3.74
CA LEU A 160 6.14 4.16 4.15
C LEU A 160 4.67 4.44 3.84
N ALA A 161 4.19 4.09 2.65
CA ALA A 161 2.79 4.26 2.27
C ALA A 161 1.86 3.49 3.23
N VAL A 162 2.22 2.24 3.58
CA VAL A 162 1.47 1.46 4.60
C VAL A 162 1.60 2.09 5.99
N GLY A 163 2.78 2.59 6.36
CA GLY A 163 3.00 3.31 7.63
C GLY A 163 2.14 4.56 7.75
N LEU A 164 2.04 5.36 6.69
CA LEU A 164 1.17 6.54 6.61
C LEU A 164 -0.30 6.15 6.73
N PHE A 165 -0.74 5.12 6.02
CA PHE A 165 -2.11 4.59 6.14
C PHE A 165 -2.41 4.19 7.59
N ASN A 166 -1.53 3.41 8.22
CA ASN A 166 -1.71 2.94 9.60
C ASN A 166 -1.76 4.09 10.62
N ARG A 167 -1.00 5.16 10.41
CA ARG A 167 -0.94 6.32 11.33
C ARG A 167 -2.06 7.32 11.11
N SER A 168 -2.34 7.65 9.86
CA SER A 168 -3.30 8.70 9.52
C SER A 168 -4.73 8.20 9.37
N GLN A 169 -4.93 6.89 9.14
CA GLN A 169 -6.22 6.29 8.78
C GLN A 169 -6.90 7.03 7.61
N SER A 170 -6.08 7.54 6.69
CA SER A 170 -6.52 8.32 5.52
C SER A 170 -6.17 7.60 4.24
N ASP A 171 -6.82 7.95 3.13
CA ASP A 171 -6.51 7.41 1.80
C ASP A 171 -5.07 7.72 1.41
N VAL A 172 -4.30 6.68 1.07
CA VAL A 172 -2.92 6.76 0.60
C VAL A 172 -2.80 6.11 -0.76
N ALA A 173 -2.19 6.81 -1.72
CA ALA A 173 -1.75 6.23 -2.98
C ALA A 173 -0.23 6.08 -3.02
N LEU A 174 0.26 4.94 -3.45
CA LEU A 174 1.66 4.72 -3.83
C LEU A 174 1.75 4.58 -5.34
N VAL A 175 2.59 5.37 -5.96
CA VAL A 175 2.78 5.38 -7.40
C VAL A 175 4.24 5.08 -7.75
N GLU A 176 4.46 3.99 -8.47
CA GLU A 176 5.77 3.59 -8.96
C GLU A 176 6.07 4.33 -10.27
N MET A 177 6.85 5.44 -10.19
CA MET A 177 7.10 6.36 -11.32
C MET A 177 8.25 5.93 -12.25
N VAL A 178 8.58 4.64 -12.30
CA VAL A 178 9.79 4.11 -12.97
C VAL A 178 9.47 3.08 -14.06
N PRO A 179 8.79 3.48 -15.17
CA PRO A 179 8.42 2.56 -16.24
C PRO A 179 9.65 1.83 -16.80
N GLY A 180 9.48 0.55 -17.08
CA GLY A 180 10.56 -0.33 -17.53
C GLY A 180 11.50 -0.83 -16.43
N LYS A 181 11.26 -0.42 -15.19
CA LYS A 181 12.05 -0.80 -13.99
C LYS A 181 11.16 -1.11 -12.79
N GLY A 182 9.86 -1.27 -13.00
CA GLY A 182 8.91 -1.57 -11.94
C GLY A 182 9.21 -2.89 -11.24
N THR A 183 9.17 -2.91 -9.92
CA THR A 183 9.43 -4.10 -9.10
C THR A 183 8.29 -4.40 -8.15
N LEU A 184 7.51 -3.40 -7.74
CA LEU A 184 6.43 -3.55 -6.77
C LEU A 184 5.37 -4.55 -7.22
N GLY A 185 5.03 -4.57 -8.51
CA GLY A 185 4.09 -5.55 -9.05
C GLY A 185 4.57 -7.00 -8.89
N LEU A 186 5.88 -7.25 -9.06
CA LEU A 186 6.50 -8.56 -8.85
C LEU A 186 6.54 -8.93 -7.36
N ASP A 187 6.96 -8.00 -6.51
CA ASP A 187 7.08 -8.22 -5.07
C ASP A 187 5.71 -8.45 -4.40
N LEU A 188 4.65 -7.86 -4.93
CA LEU A 188 3.29 -7.93 -4.39
C LEU A 188 2.38 -8.91 -5.14
N GLY A 189 2.91 -9.66 -6.14
CA GLY A 189 2.14 -10.63 -6.91
C GLY A 189 0.99 -10.02 -7.73
N MET A 190 1.11 -8.76 -8.15
CA MET A 190 0.04 -8.03 -8.83
C MET A 190 0.22 -8.04 -10.34
N ASN A 191 -0.84 -8.34 -11.08
CA ASN A 191 -0.80 -8.48 -12.54
C ASN A 191 -0.94 -7.16 -13.30
N ASN A 192 -1.47 -6.09 -12.69
CA ASN A 192 -1.72 -4.81 -13.37
C ASN A 192 -0.48 -3.89 -13.36
N GLN A 193 0.59 -4.33 -14.02
CA GLN A 193 1.85 -3.58 -14.11
C GLN A 193 1.88 -2.59 -15.30
N LYS A 194 0.75 -2.40 -16.02
CA LYS A 194 0.69 -1.53 -17.21
C LYS A 194 -0.01 -0.20 -16.95
N ALA A 195 -0.56 0.00 -15.75
CA ALA A 195 -1.44 1.13 -15.45
C ALA A 195 -0.76 2.49 -15.69
N LEU A 196 0.43 2.71 -15.14
CA LEU A 196 1.19 3.93 -15.38
C LEU A 196 1.58 4.08 -16.85
N GLY A 197 2.06 3.01 -17.49
CA GLY A 197 2.46 3.04 -18.91
C GLY A 197 1.31 3.46 -19.84
N GLN A 198 0.10 3.01 -19.57
CA GLN A 198 -1.09 3.40 -20.34
C GLN A 198 -1.44 4.89 -20.22
N LEU A 199 -1.21 5.49 -19.02
CA LEU A 199 -1.40 6.93 -18.83
C LEU A 199 -0.31 7.74 -19.55
N LEU A 200 0.93 7.25 -19.52
CA LEU A 200 2.07 7.92 -20.12
C LEU A 200 2.13 7.82 -21.66
N SER A 201 1.52 6.78 -22.25
CA SER A 201 1.53 6.56 -23.71
C SER A 201 0.56 7.46 -24.48
N GLY A 202 -0.39 8.09 -23.78
CA GLY A 202 -1.39 8.99 -24.39
C GLY A 202 -0.91 10.45 -24.45
N THR A 203 -1.81 11.35 -24.82
CA THR A 203 -1.60 12.79 -24.70
C THR A 203 -1.85 13.27 -23.25
N PRO A 204 -1.29 14.40 -22.82
CA PRO A 204 -1.58 14.95 -21.48
C PRO A 204 -3.06 15.20 -21.20
N SER A 205 -3.84 15.56 -22.21
CA SER A 205 -5.29 15.79 -22.10
C SER A 205 -6.09 14.50 -21.91
N GLU A 206 -5.55 13.36 -22.30
CA GLU A 206 -6.16 12.04 -22.06
C GLU A 206 -5.92 11.52 -20.64
N VAL A 207 -5.05 12.14 -19.86
CA VAL A 207 -4.85 11.83 -18.45
C VAL A 207 -5.99 12.46 -17.64
N THR A 208 -7.17 11.84 -17.71
CA THR A 208 -8.37 12.28 -17.00
C THR A 208 -8.37 11.74 -15.55
N ARG A 209 -9.19 12.37 -14.68
CA ARG A 209 -9.38 11.90 -13.30
C ARG A 209 -9.85 10.44 -13.26
N GLU A 210 -10.83 10.10 -14.10
CA GLU A 210 -11.38 8.75 -14.21
C GLU A 210 -10.31 7.71 -14.60
N ARG A 211 -9.47 8.02 -15.62
CA ARG A 211 -8.38 7.11 -16.03
C ARG A 211 -7.33 6.93 -14.92
N VAL A 212 -7.02 7.98 -14.17
CA VAL A 212 -6.09 7.89 -13.03
C VAL A 212 -6.71 7.10 -11.88
N GLU A 213 -7.99 7.27 -11.60
CA GLU A 213 -8.71 6.52 -10.56
C GLU A 213 -8.78 5.03 -10.91
N ASN A 214 -9.10 4.69 -12.17
CA ASN A 214 -9.13 3.31 -12.67
C ASN A 214 -7.73 2.66 -12.73
N ALA A 215 -6.66 3.45 -12.80
CA ALA A 215 -5.28 2.97 -12.75
C ALA A 215 -4.80 2.64 -11.32
N LEU A 216 -5.53 3.10 -10.31
CA LEU A 216 -5.24 2.82 -8.89
C LEU A 216 -5.89 1.49 -8.47
N VAL A 217 -5.06 0.51 -8.17
CA VAL A 217 -5.50 -0.82 -7.72
C VAL A 217 -5.43 -0.89 -6.20
N PRO A 218 -6.51 -1.25 -5.50
CA PRO A 218 -6.47 -1.43 -4.06
C PRO A 218 -5.58 -2.62 -3.69
N HIS A 219 -4.77 -2.44 -2.64
CA HIS A 219 -3.94 -3.49 -2.07
C HIS A 219 -4.46 -3.86 -0.68
N ILE A 220 -4.21 -5.09 -0.24
CA ILE A 220 -4.60 -5.64 1.07
C ILE A 220 -4.17 -4.77 2.26
N SER A 221 -3.08 -4.02 2.12
CA SER A 221 -2.60 -3.06 3.13
C SER A 221 -3.49 -1.85 3.35
N GLY A 222 -4.55 -1.65 2.56
CA GLY A 222 -5.37 -0.43 2.55
C GLY A 222 -4.83 0.69 1.65
N VAL A 223 -3.62 0.56 1.10
CA VAL A 223 -3.02 1.50 0.16
C VAL A 223 -3.50 1.22 -1.26
N LYS A 224 -3.72 2.27 -2.05
CA LYS A 224 -3.99 2.16 -3.50
C LYS A 224 -2.68 2.24 -4.27
N LEU A 225 -2.46 1.33 -5.21
CA LEU A 225 -1.20 1.22 -5.97
C LEU A 225 -1.41 1.56 -7.43
N MET A 226 -0.52 2.38 -8.00
CA MET A 226 -0.35 2.52 -9.44
C MET A 226 1.04 2.01 -9.78
N LEU A 227 1.09 0.90 -10.52
CA LEU A 227 2.32 0.14 -10.76
C LEU A 227 2.93 0.49 -12.11
N ALA A 228 4.25 0.48 -12.17
CA ALA A 228 5.03 0.62 -13.37
C ALA A 228 5.32 -0.75 -14.01
N SER A 229 5.49 -0.74 -15.33
CA SER A 229 5.94 -1.92 -16.08
C SER A 229 7.38 -2.28 -15.72
N ASN A 230 7.65 -3.58 -15.67
CA ASN A 230 8.99 -4.15 -15.56
C ASN A 230 9.64 -4.44 -16.93
N HIS A 231 8.96 -4.15 -18.04
CA HIS A 231 9.50 -4.36 -19.39
C HIS A 231 10.50 -3.27 -19.78
N PRO A 232 11.77 -3.59 -20.03
CA PRO A 232 12.80 -2.58 -20.34
C PRO A 232 12.48 -1.68 -21.55
N SER A 233 11.66 -2.15 -22.49
CA SER A 233 11.18 -1.35 -23.62
C SER A 233 10.43 -0.10 -23.19
N ASP A 234 9.77 -0.10 -22.04
CA ASP A 234 8.93 1.00 -21.56
C ASP A 234 9.74 2.15 -20.94
N VAL A 235 11.05 1.99 -20.81
CA VAL A 235 11.95 3.05 -20.33
C VAL A 235 11.84 4.34 -21.13
N HIS A 236 11.47 4.29 -22.43
CA HIS A 236 11.27 5.48 -23.25
C HIS A 236 10.18 6.41 -22.70
N LEU A 237 9.23 5.88 -21.93
CA LEU A 237 8.13 6.66 -21.31
C LEU A 237 8.63 7.65 -20.24
N ILE A 238 9.85 7.54 -19.76
CA ILE A 238 10.46 8.53 -18.83
C ILE A 238 10.55 9.94 -19.42
N SER A 239 10.46 10.08 -20.74
CA SER A 239 10.47 11.35 -21.45
C SER A 239 9.12 12.07 -21.46
N GLN A 240 8.04 11.41 -21.05
CA GLN A 240 6.66 11.90 -21.12
C GLN A 240 6.31 12.85 -19.95
N VAL A 241 7.10 13.92 -19.79
CA VAL A 241 7.07 14.81 -18.61
C VAL A 241 5.69 15.42 -18.36
N ALA A 242 4.99 15.85 -19.41
CA ALA A 242 3.68 16.48 -19.28
C ALA A 242 2.61 15.50 -18.77
N GLN A 243 2.67 14.24 -19.20
CA GLN A 243 1.78 13.18 -18.71
C GLN A 243 2.03 12.85 -17.25
N TYR A 244 3.29 12.83 -16.79
CA TYR A 244 3.62 12.70 -15.36
C TYR A 244 3.03 13.83 -14.52
N GLN A 245 3.15 15.08 -14.99
CA GLN A 245 2.57 16.22 -14.29
C GLN A 245 1.04 16.14 -14.23
N ALA A 246 0.40 15.80 -15.34
CA ALA A 246 -1.05 15.61 -15.39
C ALA A 246 -1.51 14.48 -14.45
N THR A 247 -0.76 13.37 -14.42
CA THR A 247 -1.05 12.24 -13.50
C THR A 247 -0.96 12.68 -12.04
N LEU A 248 0.10 13.38 -11.64
CA LEU A 248 0.25 13.88 -10.27
C LEU A 248 -0.85 14.87 -9.88
N GLU A 249 -1.23 15.77 -10.79
CA GLU A 249 -2.32 16.72 -10.56
C GLU A 249 -3.65 16.01 -10.23
N LYS A 250 -3.99 14.96 -11.00
CA LYS A 250 -5.23 14.19 -10.77
C LYS A 250 -5.13 13.37 -9.49
N LEU A 251 -4.00 12.69 -9.23
CA LEU A 251 -3.75 11.96 -7.97
C LEU A 251 -3.95 12.84 -6.73
N SER A 252 -3.47 14.09 -6.78
CA SER A 252 -3.58 15.05 -5.67
C SER A 252 -5.02 15.42 -5.31
N SER A 253 -5.99 15.08 -6.16
CA SER A 253 -7.43 15.28 -5.89
C SER A 253 -8.16 13.99 -5.46
N LEU A 254 -7.47 12.84 -5.47
CA LEU A 254 -8.08 11.53 -5.23
C LEU A 254 -7.78 10.94 -3.84
N THR A 255 -6.67 11.35 -3.23
CA THR A 255 -6.20 10.78 -1.96
C THR A 255 -5.66 11.84 -1.03
N ARG A 256 -5.55 11.53 0.26
CA ARG A 256 -4.95 12.45 1.26
C ARG A 256 -3.43 12.47 1.17
N TYR A 257 -2.81 11.32 0.96
CA TYR A 257 -1.37 11.19 0.80
C TYR A 257 -1.04 10.55 -0.54
N VAL A 258 -0.01 11.06 -1.21
CA VAL A 258 0.55 10.47 -2.43
C VAL A 258 2.03 10.20 -2.18
N VAL A 259 2.45 8.95 -2.18
CA VAL A 259 3.85 8.54 -2.13
C VAL A 259 4.30 8.22 -3.55
N LEU A 260 5.34 8.91 -4.03
CA LEU A 260 5.94 8.69 -5.34
C LEU A 260 7.24 7.92 -5.20
N ASP A 261 7.30 6.70 -5.71
CA ASP A 261 8.58 6.03 -5.94
C ASP A 261 9.21 6.61 -7.20
N LEU A 262 10.14 7.52 -7.01
CA LEU A 262 10.84 8.24 -8.08
C LEU A 262 12.11 7.51 -8.57
N GLY A 263 12.46 6.38 -7.93
CA GLY A 263 13.62 5.58 -8.28
C GLY A 263 14.93 6.28 -7.94
N SER A 264 15.81 6.45 -8.93
CA SER A 264 17.14 7.01 -8.68
C SER A 264 17.55 8.08 -9.69
N GLY A 265 18.33 9.04 -9.21
CA GLY A 265 18.81 10.19 -10.00
C GLY A 265 17.73 11.23 -10.25
N LEU A 266 18.04 12.17 -11.15
CA LEU A 266 17.16 13.31 -11.50
C LEU A 266 16.83 13.33 -13.01
N PRO A 267 16.15 12.30 -13.56
CA PRO A 267 15.65 12.39 -14.93
C PRO A 267 14.65 13.55 -15.07
N PRO A 268 14.38 14.05 -16.30
CA PRO A 268 13.59 15.26 -16.53
C PRO A 268 12.22 15.28 -15.84
N PHE A 269 11.51 14.13 -15.81
CA PHE A 269 10.21 14.05 -15.14
C PHE A 269 10.34 14.23 -13.62
N VAL A 270 11.37 13.65 -12.98
CA VAL A 270 11.62 13.79 -11.54
C VAL A 270 11.90 15.26 -11.20
N GLN A 271 12.75 15.95 -11.99
CA GLN A 271 13.02 17.38 -11.80
C GLN A 271 11.74 18.23 -11.86
N LYS A 272 10.75 17.83 -12.66
CA LYS A 272 9.46 18.54 -12.80
C LYS A 272 8.44 18.15 -11.73
N LEU A 273 8.49 16.94 -11.18
CA LEU A 273 7.56 16.51 -10.13
C LEU A 273 8.00 16.97 -8.74
N LEU A 274 9.31 17.01 -8.45
CA LEU A 274 9.86 17.34 -7.14
C LEU A 274 9.38 18.69 -6.56
N PRO A 275 9.29 19.77 -7.33
CA PRO A 275 8.76 21.05 -6.80
C PRO A 275 7.28 20.98 -6.37
N ALA A 276 6.55 19.98 -6.83
CA ALA A 276 5.16 19.71 -6.41
C ALA A 276 5.08 18.78 -5.19
N CYS A 277 6.19 18.18 -4.76
CA CYS A 277 6.25 17.38 -3.54
C CYS A 277 6.31 18.31 -2.31
N ASN A 278 5.52 17.96 -1.29
CA ASN A 278 5.55 18.66 0.01
C ASN A 278 6.77 18.24 0.83
N ASP A 279 7.13 16.96 0.78
CA ASP A 279 8.32 16.39 1.41
C ASP A 279 9.06 15.47 0.44
N THR A 280 10.36 15.32 0.65
CA THR A 280 11.21 14.45 -0.17
C THR A 280 12.08 13.60 0.73
N VAL A 281 11.94 12.26 0.61
CA VAL A 281 12.73 11.27 1.33
C VAL A 281 13.87 10.81 0.43
N ILE A 282 15.10 10.99 0.87
CA ILE A 282 16.31 10.55 0.17
C ILE A 282 16.85 9.32 0.87
N VAL A 283 16.89 8.21 0.16
CA VAL A 283 17.42 6.94 0.63
C VAL A 283 18.91 6.87 0.32
N LEU A 284 19.73 6.63 1.34
CA LEU A 284 21.18 6.47 1.21
C LEU A 284 21.69 5.28 2.03
N GLU A 285 22.95 4.92 1.80
CA GLU A 285 23.67 3.88 2.54
C GLU A 285 24.94 4.46 3.13
N GLY A 286 25.41 3.93 4.26
CA GLY A 286 26.60 4.41 4.99
C GLY A 286 27.94 4.14 4.32
N VAL A 287 28.02 4.29 2.99
CA VAL A 287 29.22 4.08 2.15
C VAL A 287 29.64 5.42 1.57
N SER A 288 30.95 5.73 1.63
CA SER A 288 31.50 7.05 1.22
C SER A 288 31.03 7.53 -0.15
N ASN A 289 31.08 6.68 -1.18
CA ASN A 289 30.63 7.04 -2.53
C ASN A 289 29.13 7.37 -2.58
N THR A 290 28.31 6.59 -1.87
CA THR A 290 26.87 6.84 -1.81
C THR A 290 26.58 8.18 -1.13
N ILE A 291 27.32 8.53 -0.07
CA ILE A 291 27.15 9.79 0.66
C ILE A 291 27.52 10.98 -0.24
N LEU A 292 28.64 10.92 -0.97
CA LEU A 292 29.04 11.98 -1.88
C LEU A 292 28.02 12.20 -3.01
N HIS A 293 27.50 11.12 -3.60
CA HIS A 293 26.43 11.21 -4.60
C HIS A 293 25.13 11.78 -4.00
N THR A 294 24.83 11.42 -2.74
CA THR A 294 23.62 11.92 -2.06
C THR A 294 23.77 13.38 -1.68
N GLN A 295 24.98 13.83 -1.28
CA GLN A 295 25.28 15.24 -1.04
C GLN A 295 25.04 16.06 -2.31
N ALA A 296 25.61 15.64 -3.46
CA ALA A 296 25.38 16.30 -4.72
C ALA A 296 23.89 16.32 -5.13
N LEU A 297 23.14 15.22 -4.86
CA LEU A 297 21.70 15.18 -5.08
C LEU A 297 20.98 16.23 -4.24
N ILE A 298 21.27 16.34 -2.94
CA ILE A 298 20.65 17.34 -2.05
C ILE A 298 20.92 18.76 -2.54
N GLU A 299 22.14 19.05 -2.96
CA GLU A 299 22.50 20.35 -3.53
C GLU A 299 21.68 20.70 -4.77
N GLU A 300 21.48 19.74 -5.68
CA GLU A 300 20.64 19.92 -6.87
C GLU A 300 19.15 20.09 -6.49
N LEU A 301 18.64 19.34 -5.50
CA LEU A 301 17.26 19.52 -5.02
C LEU A 301 17.03 20.93 -4.46
N ILE A 302 17.99 21.47 -3.71
CA ILE A 302 17.92 22.85 -3.19
C ILE A 302 17.93 23.85 -4.35
N LYS A 303 18.75 23.66 -5.38
CA LYS A 303 18.76 24.49 -6.59
C LYS A 303 17.43 24.42 -7.36
N LEU A 304 16.73 23.27 -7.33
CA LEU A 304 15.38 23.13 -7.88
C LEU A 304 14.30 23.80 -7.04
N GLY A 305 14.66 24.44 -5.90
CA GLY A 305 13.75 25.18 -5.05
C GLY A 305 13.15 24.39 -3.87
N LEU A 306 13.64 23.18 -3.60
CA LEU A 306 13.19 22.43 -2.44
C LEU A 306 13.79 23.04 -1.17
N LYS A 307 12.96 23.23 -0.14
CA LYS A 307 13.42 23.69 1.17
C LYS A 307 14.19 22.58 1.88
N LYS A 308 15.33 22.91 2.49
CA LYS A 308 16.20 21.95 3.18
C LYS A 308 15.45 21.17 4.27
N GLU A 309 14.51 21.82 4.96
CA GLU A 309 13.69 21.27 6.04
C GLU A 309 12.67 20.24 5.54
N ARG A 310 12.38 20.24 4.23
CA ARG A 310 11.48 19.28 3.55
C ARG A 310 12.23 18.12 2.91
N ILE A 311 13.55 18.08 3.07
CA ILE A 311 14.39 16.96 2.64
C ILE A 311 14.69 16.08 3.86
N THR A 312 14.27 14.84 3.82
CA THR A 312 14.43 13.84 4.88
C THR A 312 15.44 12.79 4.45
N ALA A 313 16.59 12.69 5.11
CA ALA A 313 17.58 11.66 4.84
C ALA A 313 17.26 10.38 5.62
N ALA A 314 17.08 9.28 4.89
CA ALA A 314 16.80 7.94 5.41
C ALA A 314 18.00 7.02 5.14
N LEU A 315 18.78 6.71 6.18
CA LEU A 315 19.94 5.84 6.09
C LEU A 315 19.50 4.37 6.10
N ASN A 316 19.63 3.71 4.96
CA ASN A 316 19.23 2.31 4.78
C ASN A 316 20.46 1.39 4.79
N ASN A 317 20.81 0.84 5.92
CA ASN A 317 21.85 -0.15 6.06
C ASN A 317 21.32 -1.53 5.66
N ARG A 318 21.59 -1.97 4.42
CA ARG A 318 21.07 -3.24 3.87
C ARG A 318 21.83 -4.47 4.33
N ILE A 319 23.08 -4.28 4.75
CA ILE A 319 23.97 -5.32 5.23
C ILE A 319 24.54 -4.94 6.59
N ARG A 320 24.95 -5.92 7.37
CA ARG A 320 25.78 -5.71 8.56
C ARG A 320 27.26 -5.72 8.11
N SER A 321 27.96 -4.63 8.34
CA SER A 321 29.36 -4.52 8.00
C SER A 321 30.05 -3.45 8.86
N ASP A 322 31.21 -3.76 9.37
CA ASP A 322 32.05 -2.83 10.11
C ASP A 322 32.68 -1.75 9.22
N THR A 323 32.54 -1.89 7.89
CA THR A 323 33.02 -0.91 6.91
C THR A 323 32.03 0.23 6.67
N LEU A 324 30.80 0.10 7.15
CA LEU A 324 29.82 1.18 7.08
C LEU A 324 30.19 2.32 8.05
N LEU A 325 30.00 3.54 7.58
CA LEU A 325 30.23 4.71 8.41
C LEU A 325 29.18 4.81 9.52
N THR A 326 29.57 5.34 10.66
CA THR A 326 28.64 5.66 11.76
C THR A 326 27.66 6.75 11.33
N VAL A 327 26.52 6.82 11.99
CA VAL A 327 25.48 7.84 11.70
C VAL A 327 26.07 9.26 11.80
N SER A 328 26.89 9.54 12.80
CA SER A 328 27.57 10.83 12.97
C SER A 328 28.48 11.13 11.75
N ALA A 329 29.34 10.18 11.37
CA ALA A 329 30.21 10.36 10.22
C ALA A 329 29.45 10.51 8.90
N VAL A 330 28.28 9.88 8.77
CA VAL A 330 27.37 10.09 7.61
C VAL A 330 26.83 11.51 7.62
N GLN A 331 26.30 12.00 8.75
CA GLN A 331 25.75 13.36 8.88
C GLN A 331 26.82 14.44 8.62
N ASP A 332 28.02 14.27 9.18
CA ASP A 332 29.13 15.20 9.00
C ASP A 332 29.52 15.32 7.52
N LYS A 333 29.62 14.18 6.81
CA LYS A 333 29.96 14.19 5.37
C LYS A 333 28.81 14.67 4.49
N LEU A 334 27.57 14.34 4.85
CA LEU A 334 26.38 14.70 4.09
C LEU A 334 26.03 16.19 4.24
N GLY A 335 26.40 16.82 5.35
CA GLY A 335 25.99 18.18 5.71
C GLY A 335 24.46 18.30 5.93
N HIS A 336 23.81 17.16 6.24
CA HIS A 336 22.37 17.07 6.44
C HIS A 336 22.06 16.02 7.53
N PRO A 337 21.06 16.26 8.43
CA PRO A 337 20.73 15.31 9.47
C PRO A 337 20.11 14.03 8.89
N VAL A 338 20.43 12.90 9.50
CA VAL A 338 19.77 11.61 9.24
C VAL A 338 18.58 11.47 10.18
N THR A 339 17.39 11.42 9.62
CA THR A 339 16.13 11.37 10.38
C THR A 339 15.81 9.96 10.87
N VAL A 340 16.05 8.97 10.04
CA VAL A 340 15.79 7.56 10.35
C VAL A 340 16.92 6.68 9.84
N VAL A 341 17.21 5.64 10.63
CA VAL A 341 18.18 4.58 10.25
C VAL A 341 17.42 3.27 10.18
N PHE A 342 17.44 2.64 9.02
CA PHE A 342 16.93 1.30 8.81
C PHE A 342 18.04 0.28 9.04
N THR A 343 17.78 -0.66 9.93
CA THR A 343 18.69 -1.78 10.19
C THR A 343 18.51 -2.88 9.15
N PRO A 344 19.56 -3.66 8.83
CA PRO A 344 19.45 -4.77 7.89
C PRO A 344 18.37 -5.78 8.29
N ALA A 345 17.45 -6.05 7.37
CA ALA A 345 16.36 -7.00 7.57
C ALA A 345 16.09 -7.83 6.27
N PRO A 346 17.12 -8.50 5.68
CA PRO A 346 16.96 -9.19 4.41
C PRO A 346 15.97 -10.37 4.51
N GLU A 347 15.93 -11.08 5.64
CA GLU A 347 15.00 -12.18 5.86
C GLU A 347 13.55 -11.69 5.88
N LEU A 348 13.29 -10.55 6.55
CA LEU A 348 11.96 -9.94 6.61
C LEU A 348 11.49 -9.47 5.23
N LEU A 349 12.37 -8.83 4.46
CA LEU A 349 12.06 -8.41 3.09
C LEU A 349 11.78 -9.62 2.18
N THR A 350 12.57 -10.68 2.28
CA THR A 350 12.33 -11.93 1.54
C THR A 350 11.00 -12.58 1.95
N GLN A 351 10.68 -12.58 3.24
CA GLN A 351 9.38 -13.05 3.75
C GLN A 351 8.24 -12.22 3.17
N ALA A 352 8.36 -10.90 3.18
CA ALA A 352 7.35 -9.99 2.65
C ALA A 352 7.06 -10.24 1.16
N THR A 353 8.10 -10.40 0.33
CA THR A 353 7.95 -10.76 -1.08
C THR A 353 7.27 -12.12 -1.26
N ARG A 354 7.63 -13.14 -0.47
CA ARG A 354 6.96 -14.46 -0.52
C ARG A 354 5.48 -14.39 -0.12
N MET A 355 5.16 -13.53 0.84
CA MET A 355 3.77 -13.28 1.30
C MET A 355 3.05 -12.23 0.45
N GLN A 356 3.69 -11.70 -0.59
CA GLN A 356 3.14 -10.68 -1.49
C GLN A 356 2.57 -9.46 -0.74
N THR A 357 3.29 -8.99 0.28
CA THR A 357 2.83 -7.91 1.17
C THR A 357 3.97 -6.98 1.60
N ALA A 358 3.65 -5.90 2.32
CA ALA A 358 4.64 -5.00 2.89
C ALA A 358 5.33 -5.62 4.12
N ALA A 359 6.64 -5.35 4.29
CA ALA A 359 7.43 -5.92 5.39
C ALA A 359 6.89 -5.55 6.78
N ILE A 360 6.33 -4.34 6.94
CA ILE A 360 5.76 -3.92 8.22
C ILE A 360 4.49 -4.69 8.62
N LEU A 361 3.83 -5.32 7.66
CA LEU A 361 2.66 -6.18 7.94
C LEU A 361 3.09 -7.59 8.36
N CYS A 362 4.27 -8.06 7.93
CA CYS A 362 4.81 -9.35 8.36
C CYS A 362 5.23 -9.33 9.83
N GLN A 363 5.77 -8.21 10.32
CA GLN A 363 6.22 -8.02 11.70
C GLN A 363 5.84 -6.63 12.21
N PRO A 364 4.55 -6.39 12.58
CA PRO A 364 4.06 -5.06 12.95
C PRO A 364 4.75 -4.46 14.18
N GLU A 365 5.21 -5.29 15.13
CA GLU A 365 5.93 -4.87 16.33
C GLU A 365 7.46 -4.94 16.18
N GLY A 366 7.93 -5.32 14.99
CA GLY A 366 9.35 -5.48 14.67
C GLY A 366 10.10 -4.14 14.61
N VAL A 367 11.44 -4.23 14.60
CA VAL A 367 12.31 -3.06 14.53
C VAL A 367 12.08 -2.28 13.23
N THR A 368 11.97 -2.97 12.09
CA THR A 368 11.71 -2.34 10.79
C THR A 368 10.38 -1.58 10.79
N ALA A 369 9.32 -2.16 11.36
CA ALA A 369 8.02 -1.50 11.47
C ALA A 369 8.11 -0.21 12.29
N LYS A 370 8.78 -0.25 13.46
CA LYS A 370 9.00 0.93 14.30
C LYS A 370 9.79 2.03 13.59
N GLN A 371 10.80 1.66 12.80
CA GLN A 371 11.59 2.60 12.01
C GLN A 371 10.77 3.24 10.88
N ILE A 372 9.94 2.48 10.17
CA ILE A 372 9.01 3.00 9.15
C ILE A 372 7.96 3.91 9.79
N LEU A 373 7.36 3.51 10.90
CA LEU A 373 6.38 4.33 11.61
C LEU A 373 6.98 5.64 12.11
N LYS A 374 8.24 5.63 12.58
CA LYS A 374 8.98 6.86 12.92
C LYS A 374 9.13 7.80 11.72
N LEU A 375 9.42 7.27 10.52
CA LEU A 375 9.48 8.07 9.31
C LEU A 375 8.10 8.62 8.94
N ALA A 376 7.05 7.82 9.01
CA ALA A 376 5.67 8.25 8.75
C ALA A 376 5.23 9.36 9.74
N ASP A 377 5.49 9.19 11.04
CA ASP A 377 5.19 10.18 12.08
C ASP A 377 5.91 11.51 11.82
N HIS A 378 7.19 11.47 11.41
CA HIS A 378 7.96 12.66 11.04
C HIS A 378 7.32 13.44 9.87
N LEU A 379 6.89 12.75 8.82
CA LEU A 379 6.27 13.38 7.64
C LEU A 379 4.87 13.93 7.95
N ILE A 380 4.09 13.25 8.81
CA ILE A 380 2.80 13.77 9.29
C ILE A 380 3.00 15.03 10.14
N GLN A 381 4.03 15.07 10.99
CA GLN A 381 4.39 16.27 11.76
C GLN A 381 4.82 17.42 10.86
N ASN A 382 5.59 17.15 9.80
CA ASN A 382 5.96 18.17 8.81
C ASN A 382 4.74 18.76 8.12
N GLU A 383 3.74 17.95 7.78
CA GLU A 383 2.48 18.44 7.21
C GLU A 383 1.77 19.39 8.19
N ALA A 384 1.65 19.00 9.46
CA ALA A 384 1.00 19.81 10.48
C ALA A 384 1.72 21.15 10.73
N ALA A 385 3.06 21.15 10.65
CA ALA A 385 3.87 22.35 10.82
C ALA A 385 3.87 23.30 9.60
N GLY A 386 3.48 22.79 8.43
CA GLY A 386 3.43 23.58 7.19
C GLY A 386 2.08 24.24 6.91
N LYS A 387 1.11 24.04 7.81
CA LYS A 387 -0.15 24.81 7.85
C LYS A 387 0.05 26.05 8.71
#